data_84e545cd29bc635187dead837e687fec
#
_entry.id   84e545cd29bc635187dead837e687fec
#
_cell.length_a   1.000
_cell.length_b   1.000
_cell.length_c   1.000
_cell.angle_alpha   90.00
_cell.angle_beta   90.00
_cell.angle_gamma   90.00
#
_symmetry.space_group_name_H-M   'P 1'
#
loop_
_entity.id
_entity.type
_entity.pdbx_description
1 polymer ?
#
loop_
_entity_poly.entity_id
_entity_poly.type
_entity_poly.pdbx_seq_one_letter_code
_entity_poly.pdbx_strand_id
1 'polypeptide(L)'
;VLNDLEANAWGLDELDPGDFETLNRGEADPRGNGALISAGTGLGEAILFRTEAGFVPMPSEGGHASFAPRNDEEIELLKTLRLRHGHVSWERVVSGPGLGTLYRFERQLSGVPEPEWLAREIAASRDAAPVVSRAALDETDPVCQRTLHRFVSLFGAEAGNLALKALATGGVFVGGGIAPKILPLLRDGFFTAFTAKGRFAPVLARIPIRVIRNDSCAILGAARAAARAARGEVTT
;
A
#
# COMPACT_ATOMS: atom_id res chain seq x y z
N VAL A 1 -5.85 -20.72 -11.39
CA VAL A 1 -4.61 -19.93 -11.27
C VAL A 1 -4.92 -18.76 -10.36
N LEU A 2 -4.19 -18.62 -9.26
CA LEU A 2 -4.29 -17.46 -8.35
C LEU A 2 -3.35 -16.36 -8.84
N ASN A 3 -3.75 -15.10 -8.69
CA ASN A 3 -2.80 -14.01 -8.79
C ASN A 3 -1.98 -13.88 -7.48
N ASP A 4 -0.90 -13.10 -7.51
CA ASP A 4 0.02 -12.94 -6.37
C ASP A 4 -0.65 -12.28 -5.16
N LEU A 5 -1.54 -11.32 -5.37
CA LEU A 5 -2.27 -10.66 -4.30
C LEU A 5 -3.30 -11.60 -3.64
N GLU A 6 -4.02 -12.38 -4.45
CA GLU A 6 -4.97 -13.38 -3.96
C GLU A 6 -4.24 -14.45 -3.13
N ALA A 7 -3.06 -14.89 -3.60
CA ALA A 7 -2.21 -15.79 -2.84
C ALA A 7 -1.79 -15.18 -1.50
N ASN A 8 -1.33 -13.91 -1.47
CA ASN A 8 -1.03 -13.22 -0.22
C ASN A 8 -2.24 -13.17 0.71
N ALA A 9 -3.43 -12.89 0.18
CA ALA A 9 -4.64 -12.81 0.99
C ALA A 9 -5.02 -14.16 1.63
N TRP A 10 -4.88 -15.27 0.90
CA TRP A 10 -5.05 -16.61 1.46
C TRP A 10 -4.01 -16.96 2.52
N GLY A 11 -2.82 -16.37 2.44
CA GLY A 11 -1.72 -16.62 3.39
C GLY A 11 -1.88 -15.94 4.74
N LEU A 12 -2.73 -14.93 4.86
CA LEU A 12 -2.86 -14.14 6.09
C LEU A 12 -3.20 -14.95 7.34
N ASP A 13 -4.07 -15.96 7.21
CA ASP A 13 -4.47 -16.83 8.31
C ASP A 13 -3.42 -17.89 8.66
N GLU A 14 -2.35 -18.04 7.84
CA GLU A 14 -1.24 -18.97 8.06
C GLU A 14 -0.02 -18.28 8.72
N LEU A 15 -0.12 -16.96 8.95
CA LEU A 15 0.96 -16.17 9.54
C LEU A 15 0.84 -16.11 11.05
N ASP A 16 1.97 -16.19 11.73
CA ASP A 16 2.09 -15.99 13.18
C ASP A 16 2.03 -14.49 13.55
N PRO A 17 1.65 -14.14 14.78
CA PRO A 17 1.66 -12.75 15.24
C PRO A 17 3.01 -12.03 15.04
N GLY A 18 4.14 -12.76 15.10
CA GLY A 18 5.48 -12.23 14.87
C GLY A 18 5.79 -11.87 13.41
N ASP A 19 4.98 -12.34 12.47
CA ASP A 19 5.11 -12.05 11.04
C ASP A 19 4.55 -10.67 10.67
N PHE A 20 3.96 -9.98 11.64
CA PHE A 20 3.37 -8.67 11.43
C PHE A 20 4.06 -7.57 12.24
N GLU A 21 4.10 -6.38 11.66
CA GLU A 21 4.37 -5.15 12.41
C GLU A 21 3.08 -4.35 12.56
N THR A 22 2.77 -3.95 13.78
CA THR A 22 1.52 -3.24 14.08
C THR A 22 1.70 -1.73 13.90
N LEU A 23 0.96 -1.12 12.98
CA LEU A 23 0.86 0.33 12.83
C LEU A 23 -0.26 0.91 13.71
N ASN A 24 -1.38 0.20 13.83
CA ASN A 24 -2.48 0.54 14.72
C ASN A 24 -3.01 -0.74 15.39
N ARG A 25 -3.08 -0.75 16.72
CA ARG A 25 -3.63 -1.90 17.46
C ARG A 25 -5.12 -2.03 17.23
N GLY A 26 -5.83 -0.92 17.27
CA GLY A 26 -7.28 -0.87 17.11
C GLY A 26 -8.06 -1.87 17.97
N GLU A 27 -9.26 -2.17 17.53
CA GLU A 27 -10.17 -3.17 18.14
C GLU A 27 -10.78 -4.00 17.01
N ALA A 28 -10.21 -5.17 16.74
CA ALA A 28 -10.70 -6.04 15.67
C ALA A 28 -12.11 -6.55 15.99
N ASP A 29 -13.04 -6.39 15.04
CA ASP A 29 -14.30 -7.12 15.06
C ASP A 29 -14.06 -8.56 14.55
N PRO A 30 -14.24 -9.60 15.36
CA PRO A 30 -14.00 -10.99 14.93
C PRO A 30 -14.86 -11.42 13.72
N ARG A 31 -16.00 -10.75 13.50
CA ARG A 31 -16.91 -10.99 12.38
C ARG A 31 -16.77 -9.98 11.25
N GLY A 32 -15.89 -8.97 11.43
CA GLY A 32 -15.68 -7.91 10.48
C GLY A 32 -14.87 -8.38 9.27
N ASN A 33 -15.19 -7.84 8.10
CA ASN A 33 -14.36 -8.01 6.92
C ASN A 33 -12.97 -7.42 7.16
N GLY A 34 -12.01 -7.86 6.37
CA GLY A 34 -10.69 -7.27 6.28
C GLY A 34 -10.43 -6.63 4.93
N ALA A 35 -9.27 -6.03 4.79
CA ALA A 35 -8.75 -5.54 3.53
C ALA A 35 -7.25 -5.78 3.43
N LEU A 36 -6.77 -6.07 2.24
CA LEU A 36 -5.33 -6.18 1.93
C LEU A 36 -5.00 -5.14 0.85
N ILE A 37 -3.99 -4.32 1.12
CA ILE A 37 -3.41 -3.40 0.15
C ILE A 37 -1.90 -3.66 0.05
N SER A 38 -1.38 -3.77 -1.16
CA SER A 38 -0.02 -4.24 -1.41
C SER A 38 0.68 -3.36 -2.44
N ALA A 39 1.69 -2.60 -2.00
CA ALA A 39 2.51 -1.77 -2.88
C ALA A 39 3.84 -2.46 -3.21
N GLY A 40 4.07 -2.68 -4.51
CA GLY A 40 5.25 -3.31 -5.08
C GLY A 40 5.58 -2.72 -6.45
N THR A 41 5.75 -3.56 -7.47
CA THR A 41 5.83 -3.13 -8.89
C THR A 41 4.53 -2.50 -9.37
N GLY A 42 3.41 -2.89 -8.75
CA GLY A 42 2.09 -2.30 -8.92
C GLY A 42 1.45 -2.01 -7.56
N LEU A 43 0.14 -1.72 -7.57
CA LEU A 43 -0.71 -1.58 -6.41
C LEU A 43 -1.84 -2.61 -6.47
N GLY A 44 -1.77 -3.62 -5.60
CA GLY A 44 -2.82 -4.60 -5.46
C GLY A 44 -3.76 -4.27 -4.31
N GLU A 45 -5.06 -4.56 -4.49
CA GLU A 45 -6.09 -4.39 -3.48
C GLU A 45 -7.01 -5.62 -3.47
N ALA A 46 -7.36 -6.10 -2.27
CA ALA A 46 -8.34 -7.15 -2.09
C ALA A 46 -9.23 -6.87 -0.88
N ILE A 47 -10.50 -7.19 -1.01
CA ILE A 47 -11.44 -7.25 0.10
C ILE A 47 -11.37 -8.66 0.68
N LEU A 48 -11.30 -8.77 1.99
CA LEU A 48 -11.23 -10.04 2.71
C LEU A 48 -12.59 -10.28 3.36
N PHE A 49 -13.38 -11.12 2.76
CA PHE A 49 -14.69 -11.45 3.32
C PHE A 49 -14.53 -12.40 4.52
N ARG A 50 -15.13 -12.07 5.66
CA ARG A 50 -15.04 -12.90 6.87
C ARG A 50 -16.05 -14.04 6.81
N THR A 51 -15.54 -15.25 6.98
CA THR A 51 -16.34 -16.48 7.16
C THR A 51 -15.95 -17.18 8.46
N GLU A 52 -16.68 -18.23 8.83
CA GLU A 52 -16.32 -19.08 9.97
C GLU A 52 -14.95 -19.76 9.78
N ALA A 53 -14.58 -20.06 8.54
CA ALA A 53 -13.31 -20.70 8.20
C ALA A 53 -12.12 -19.72 8.03
N GLY A 54 -12.31 -18.43 8.31
CA GLY A 54 -11.30 -17.39 8.14
C GLY A 54 -11.64 -16.40 7.02
N PHE A 55 -10.65 -15.71 6.51
CA PHE A 55 -10.80 -14.79 5.39
C PHE A 55 -10.90 -15.51 4.04
N VAL A 56 -11.82 -15.05 3.22
CA VAL A 56 -11.94 -15.41 1.80
C VAL A 56 -11.65 -14.16 0.97
N PRO A 57 -10.60 -14.13 0.18
CA PRO A 57 -10.28 -12.97 -0.63
C PRO A 57 -11.26 -12.80 -1.79
N MET A 58 -11.69 -11.57 -2.01
CA MET A 58 -12.40 -11.14 -3.21
C MET A 58 -11.41 -10.37 -4.10
N PRO A 59 -11.06 -10.90 -5.27
CA PRO A 59 -10.12 -10.25 -6.18
C PRO A 59 -10.67 -8.89 -6.63
N SER A 60 -9.77 -7.94 -6.82
CA SER A 60 -10.09 -6.57 -7.22
C SER A 60 -8.93 -5.99 -8.03
N GLU A 61 -9.25 -5.11 -8.95
CA GLU A 61 -8.32 -4.22 -9.64
C GLU A 61 -8.40 -2.79 -9.07
N GLY A 62 -8.61 -2.68 -7.75
CA GLY A 62 -8.80 -1.40 -7.05
C GLY A 62 -7.63 -0.43 -7.21
N GLY A 63 -6.40 -0.92 -7.32
CA GLY A 63 -5.23 -0.09 -7.60
C GLY A 63 -5.32 0.70 -8.91
N HIS A 64 -6.15 0.25 -9.87
CA HIS A 64 -6.44 0.95 -11.11
C HIS A 64 -7.60 1.95 -11.00
N ALA A 65 -8.26 2.06 -9.85
CA ALA A 65 -9.26 3.10 -9.61
C ALA A 65 -8.63 4.51 -9.69
N SER A 66 -9.46 5.50 -10.01
CA SER A 66 -9.00 6.89 -10.20
C SER A 66 -8.36 7.44 -8.92
N PHE A 67 -7.19 8.04 -9.05
CA PHE A 67 -6.55 8.80 -7.99
C PHE A 67 -7.42 9.99 -7.57
N ALA A 68 -7.70 10.11 -6.29
CA ALA A 68 -8.52 11.18 -5.71
C ALA A 68 -7.64 12.11 -4.87
N PRO A 69 -7.27 13.31 -5.39
CA PRO A 69 -6.46 14.28 -4.66
C PRO A 69 -7.22 14.87 -3.46
N ARG A 70 -6.49 15.17 -2.37
CA ARG A 70 -7.03 15.63 -1.08
C ARG A 70 -6.66 17.07 -0.73
N ASN A 71 -5.68 17.64 -1.45
CA ASN A 71 -5.17 18.99 -1.25
C ASN A 71 -4.65 19.58 -2.58
N ASP A 72 -4.28 20.86 -2.56
CA ASP A 72 -3.86 21.60 -3.76
C ASP A 72 -2.63 20.99 -4.44
N GLU A 73 -1.63 20.50 -3.69
CA GLU A 73 -0.45 19.87 -4.26
C GLU A 73 -0.79 18.54 -4.95
N GLU A 74 -1.72 17.76 -4.38
CA GLU A 74 -2.20 16.53 -5.02
C GLU A 74 -3.07 16.82 -6.26
N ILE A 75 -3.79 17.95 -6.29
CA ILE A 75 -4.50 18.43 -7.48
C ILE A 75 -3.48 18.76 -8.59
N GLU A 76 -2.38 19.45 -8.27
CA GLU A 76 -1.33 19.73 -9.24
C GLU A 76 -0.61 18.45 -9.72
N LEU A 77 -0.39 17.49 -8.83
CA LEU A 77 0.13 16.18 -9.18
C LEU A 77 -0.81 15.48 -10.18
N LEU A 78 -2.13 15.45 -9.90
CA LEU A 78 -3.12 14.87 -10.80
C LEU A 78 -3.11 15.57 -12.18
N LYS A 79 -3.07 16.91 -12.22
CA LYS A 79 -3.00 17.67 -13.49
C LYS A 79 -1.76 17.28 -14.29
N THR A 80 -0.60 17.24 -13.64
CA THR A 80 0.68 16.87 -14.27
C THR A 80 0.64 15.45 -14.85
N LEU A 81 0.12 14.49 -14.08
CA LEU A 81 0.05 13.08 -14.52
C LEU A 81 -0.99 12.86 -15.61
N ARG A 82 -2.10 13.57 -15.56
CA ARG A 82 -3.17 13.47 -16.58
C ARG A 82 -2.68 13.85 -17.96
N LEU A 83 -1.78 14.82 -18.08
CA LEU A 83 -1.17 15.21 -19.37
C LEU A 83 -0.38 14.05 -20.01
N ARG A 84 0.17 13.14 -19.20
CA ARG A 84 1.00 12.01 -19.68
C ARG A 84 0.19 10.74 -19.91
N HIS A 85 -0.80 10.48 -19.05
CA HIS A 85 -1.45 9.18 -18.95
C HIS A 85 -2.94 9.20 -19.33
N GLY A 86 -3.54 10.38 -19.45
CA GLY A 86 -5.01 10.52 -19.58
C GLY A 86 -5.70 10.13 -18.27
N HIS A 87 -5.87 8.84 -18.02
CA HIS A 87 -6.33 8.30 -16.73
C HIS A 87 -5.17 8.18 -15.73
N VAL A 88 -5.37 8.65 -14.51
CA VAL A 88 -4.42 8.53 -13.40
C VAL A 88 -5.03 7.63 -12.34
N SER A 89 -4.48 6.43 -12.18
CA SER A 89 -4.86 5.49 -11.14
C SER A 89 -4.07 5.70 -9.85
N TRP A 90 -4.54 5.10 -8.76
CA TRP A 90 -3.80 5.04 -7.50
C TRP A 90 -2.42 4.38 -7.68
N GLU A 91 -2.32 3.34 -8.49
CA GLU A 91 -1.05 2.69 -8.80
C GLU A 91 -0.01 3.65 -9.42
N ARG A 92 -0.45 4.67 -10.18
CA ARG A 92 0.47 5.68 -10.75
C ARG A 92 1.21 6.49 -9.70
N VAL A 93 0.72 6.50 -8.47
CA VAL A 93 1.30 7.26 -7.34
C VAL A 93 1.67 6.37 -6.16
N VAL A 94 1.09 5.17 -6.02
CA VAL A 94 1.35 4.23 -4.92
C VAL A 94 1.89 2.91 -5.49
N SER A 95 3.11 2.96 -6.00
CA SER A 95 3.86 1.78 -6.48
C SER A 95 5.34 2.13 -6.58
N GLY A 96 6.22 1.19 -6.92
CA GLY A 96 7.63 1.50 -7.21
C GLY A 96 7.78 2.53 -8.32
N PRO A 97 7.24 2.31 -9.53
CA PRO A 97 7.20 3.34 -10.57
C PRO A 97 6.53 4.64 -10.13
N GLY A 98 5.49 4.55 -9.29
CA GLY A 98 4.80 5.69 -8.68
C GLY A 98 5.73 6.52 -7.80
N LEU A 99 6.58 5.89 -7.00
CA LEU A 99 7.56 6.59 -6.17
C LEU A 99 8.54 7.42 -7.02
N GLY A 100 9.03 6.86 -8.13
CA GLY A 100 9.85 7.59 -9.09
C GLY A 100 9.10 8.75 -9.77
N THR A 101 7.79 8.60 -9.94
CA THR A 101 6.90 9.65 -10.46
C THR A 101 6.74 10.79 -9.44
N LEU A 102 6.50 10.46 -8.19
CA LEU A 102 6.42 11.44 -7.10
C LEU A 102 7.75 12.19 -6.91
N TYR A 103 8.88 11.49 -7.02
CA TYR A 103 10.19 12.12 -6.93
C TYR A 103 10.39 13.22 -7.98
N ARG A 104 10.05 12.93 -9.25
CA ARG A 104 10.14 13.94 -10.31
C ARG A 104 9.21 15.12 -10.07
N PHE A 105 8.01 14.87 -9.58
CA PHE A 105 7.07 15.91 -9.19
C PHE A 105 7.61 16.79 -8.05
N GLU A 106 8.15 16.19 -6.98
CA GLU A 106 8.73 16.92 -5.85
C GLU A 106 9.94 17.74 -6.25
N ARG A 107 10.80 17.23 -7.15
CA ARG A 107 11.92 18.01 -7.72
C ARG A 107 11.41 19.24 -8.46
N GLN A 108 10.42 19.07 -9.30
CA GLN A 108 9.82 20.18 -10.05
C GLN A 108 9.15 21.20 -9.11
N LEU A 109 8.39 20.73 -8.13
CA LEU A 109 7.68 21.58 -7.18
C LEU A 109 8.63 22.40 -6.30
N SER A 110 9.72 21.80 -5.85
CA SER A 110 10.66 22.44 -4.95
C SER A 110 11.63 23.40 -5.66
N GLY A 111 11.86 23.23 -6.95
CA GLY A 111 12.90 23.95 -7.70
C GLY A 111 14.32 23.67 -7.23
N VAL A 112 14.53 22.73 -6.30
CA VAL A 112 15.86 22.36 -5.80
C VAL A 112 16.59 21.55 -6.85
N PRO A 113 17.83 21.91 -7.26
CA PRO A 113 18.61 21.14 -8.22
C PRO A 113 18.85 19.71 -7.72
N GLU A 114 18.84 18.76 -8.66
CA GLU A 114 19.16 17.37 -8.34
C GLU A 114 20.67 17.23 -8.11
N PRO A 115 21.14 16.65 -6.97
CA PRO A 115 22.56 16.41 -6.74
C PRO A 115 23.14 15.44 -7.78
N GLU A 116 24.35 15.70 -8.26
CA GLU A 116 25.00 14.85 -9.28
C GLU A 116 25.14 13.39 -8.88
N TRP A 117 25.42 13.12 -7.59
CA TRP A 117 25.52 11.75 -7.10
C TRP A 117 24.20 11.01 -7.22
N LEU A 118 23.08 11.68 -6.90
CA LEU A 118 21.75 11.11 -6.94
C LEU A 118 21.29 10.87 -8.38
N ALA A 119 21.53 11.85 -9.25
CA ALA A 119 21.23 11.73 -10.68
C ALA A 119 21.99 10.53 -11.31
N ARG A 120 23.28 10.36 -10.96
CA ARG A 120 24.08 9.22 -11.44
C ARG A 120 23.55 7.88 -10.94
N GLU A 121 23.19 7.77 -9.67
CA GLU A 121 22.64 6.52 -9.11
C GLU A 121 21.29 6.18 -9.72
N ILE A 122 20.41 7.16 -9.87
CA ILE A 122 19.10 6.95 -10.53
C ILE A 122 19.30 6.52 -11.99
N ALA A 123 20.20 7.17 -12.73
CA ALA A 123 20.48 6.82 -14.12
C ALA A 123 21.09 5.40 -14.29
N ALA A 124 21.86 4.94 -13.31
CA ALA A 124 22.46 3.61 -13.28
C ALA A 124 21.45 2.51 -12.84
N SER A 125 20.33 2.89 -12.24
CA SER A 125 19.31 1.96 -11.76
C SER A 125 18.22 1.73 -12.80
N ARG A 126 17.68 0.49 -12.85
CA ARG A 126 16.47 0.19 -13.63
C ARG A 126 15.20 0.80 -13.03
N ASP A 127 15.24 1.06 -11.73
CA ASP A 127 14.13 1.60 -10.95
C ASP A 127 14.67 2.67 -9.98
N ALA A 128 14.09 3.86 -10.03
CA ALA A 128 14.47 4.96 -9.14
C ALA A 128 14.01 4.73 -7.68
N ALA A 129 12.99 3.91 -7.46
CA ALA A 129 12.37 3.76 -6.14
C ALA A 129 13.35 3.31 -5.03
N PRO A 130 14.22 2.30 -5.23
CA PRO A 130 15.19 1.92 -4.21
C PRO A 130 16.19 3.02 -3.87
N VAL A 131 16.64 3.79 -4.89
CA VAL A 131 17.60 4.88 -4.72
C VAL A 131 16.97 6.02 -3.93
N VAL A 132 15.78 6.45 -4.34
CA VAL A 132 15.00 7.52 -3.68
C VAL A 132 14.67 7.12 -2.24
N SER A 133 14.20 5.88 -2.02
CA SER A 133 13.85 5.39 -0.67
C SER A 133 15.06 5.37 0.25
N ARG A 134 16.22 4.90 -0.22
CA ARG A 134 17.45 4.90 0.54
C ARG A 134 17.88 6.32 0.88
N ALA A 135 17.97 7.22 -0.11
CA ALA A 135 18.35 8.61 0.10
C ALA A 135 17.42 9.34 1.07
N ALA A 136 16.13 8.97 1.11
CA ALA A 136 15.17 9.49 2.06
C ALA A 136 15.39 8.97 3.48
N LEU A 137 15.61 7.67 3.64
CA LEU A 137 15.82 7.02 4.93
C LEU A 137 17.17 7.39 5.57
N ASP A 138 18.21 7.57 4.73
CA ASP A 138 19.54 8.02 5.14
C ASP A 138 19.60 9.55 5.33
N GLU A 139 18.50 10.27 5.11
CA GLU A 139 18.35 11.72 5.22
C GLU A 139 19.35 12.52 4.36
N THR A 140 19.82 11.93 3.25
CA THR A 140 20.86 12.51 2.41
C THR A 140 20.33 13.49 1.37
N ASP A 141 19.02 13.48 1.09
CA ASP A 141 18.36 14.42 0.18
C ASP A 141 16.94 14.80 0.66
N PRO A 142 16.68 16.10 0.88
CA PRO A 142 15.39 16.55 1.41
C PRO A 142 14.23 16.39 0.43
N VAL A 143 14.48 16.29 -0.88
CA VAL A 143 13.43 16.03 -1.86
C VAL A 143 13.03 14.56 -1.83
N CYS A 144 13.99 13.65 -1.65
CA CYS A 144 13.70 12.23 -1.42
C CYS A 144 12.88 12.03 -0.14
N GLN A 145 13.21 12.73 0.96
CA GLN A 145 12.40 12.69 2.20
C GLN A 145 10.95 13.12 1.94
N ARG A 146 10.73 14.29 1.31
CA ARG A 146 9.37 14.76 0.97
C ARG A 146 8.64 13.78 0.06
N THR A 147 9.35 13.20 -0.91
CA THR A 147 8.79 12.18 -1.81
C THR A 147 8.27 10.99 -1.03
N LEU A 148 9.05 10.46 -0.11
CA LEU A 148 8.67 9.27 0.65
C LEU A 148 7.56 9.57 1.66
N HIS A 149 7.55 10.76 2.29
CA HIS A 149 6.44 11.22 3.12
C HIS A 149 5.14 11.35 2.32
N ARG A 150 5.19 11.91 1.10
CA ARG A 150 4.01 11.96 0.22
C ARG A 150 3.53 10.57 -0.16
N PHE A 151 4.44 9.67 -0.52
CA PHE A 151 4.10 8.28 -0.83
C PHE A 151 3.37 7.61 0.34
N VAL A 152 3.90 7.71 1.55
CA VAL A 152 3.29 7.16 2.77
C VAL A 152 1.91 7.75 3.02
N SER A 153 1.75 9.05 2.84
CA SER A 153 0.46 9.74 2.98
C SER A 153 -0.57 9.26 1.94
N LEU A 154 -0.17 9.12 0.68
CA LEU A 154 -1.05 8.61 -0.38
C LEU A 154 -1.41 7.14 -0.14
N PHE A 155 -0.45 6.33 0.28
CA PHE A 155 -0.67 4.92 0.59
C PHE A 155 -1.66 4.74 1.75
N GLY A 156 -1.50 5.52 2.83
CA GLY A 156 -2.45 5.51 3.94
C GLY A 156 -3.84 5.99 3.51
N ALA A 157 -3.92 6.99 2.64
CA ALA A 157 -5.20 7.50 2.15
C ALA A 157 -5.97 6.46 1.34
N GLU A 158 -5.31 5.71 0.44
CA GLU A 158 -5.99 4.66 -0.34
C GLU A 158 -6.31 3.44 0.53
N ALA A 159 -5.43 3.06 1.44
CA ALA A 159 -5.76 2.04 2.44
C ALA A 159 -7.03 2.41 3.24
N GLY A 160 -7.21 3.69 3.59
CA GLY A 160 -8.42 4.20 4.23
C GLY A 160 -9.65 4.16 3.32
N ASN A 161 -9.49 4.43 2.03
CA ASN A 161 -10.57 4.28 1.04
C ASN A 161 -11.01 2.81 0.91
N LEU A 162 -10.05 1.90 0.80
CA LEU A 162 -10.31 0.46 0.73
C LEU A 162 -10.99 -0.03 2.02
N ALA A 163 -10.53 0.42 3.19
CA ALA A 163 -11.14 0.08 4.48
C ALA A 163 -12.60 0.51 4.57
N LEU A 164 -12.96 1.69 4.03
CA LEU A 164 -14.35 2.15 3.96
C LEU A 164 -15.18 1.30 2.99
N LYS A 165 -14.67 0.98 1.81
CA LYS A 165 -15.36 0.17 0.80
C LYS A 165 -15.66 -1.24 1.30
N ALA A 166 -14.69 -1.84 2.02
CA ALA A 166 -14.81 -3.18 2.59
C ALA A 166 -15.54 -3.22 3.94
N LEU A 167 -15.72 -2.06 4.60
CA LEU A 167 -16.02 -1.96 6.02
C LEU A 167 -15.11 -2.88 6.85
N ALA A 168 -13.79 -2.69 6.70
CA ALA A 168 -12.74 -3.61 7.14
C ALA A 168 -12.52 -3.59 8.66
N THR A 169 -13.58 -3.76 9.46
CA THR A 169 -13.54 -3.73 10.94
C THR A 169 -12.74 -4.90 11.53
N GLY A 170 -12.51 -5.97 10.77
CA GLY A 170 -11.64 -7.08 11.14
C GLY A 170 -10.14 -6.78 11.00
N GLY A 171 -9.78 -5.74 10.24
CA GLY A 171 -8.40 -5.27 10.10
C GLY A 171 -7.98 -4.96 8.67
N VAL A 172 -6.95 -4.13 8.56
CA VAL A 172 -6.28 -3.81 7.29
C VAL A 172 -4.86 -4.38 7.32
N PHE A 173 -4.52 -5.11 6.27
CA PHE A 173 -3.20 -5.69 6.07
C PHE A 173 -2.47 -4.92 4.98
N VAL A 174 -1.23 -4.53 5.26
CA VAL A 174 -0.38 -3.77 4.34
C VAL A 174 0.73 -4.69 3.89
N GLY A 175 0.75 -5.03 2.61
CA GLY A 175 1.70 -5.95 2.00
C GLY A 175 2.60 -5.29 0.95
N GLY A 176 3.32 -6.14 0.24
CA GLY A 176 4.23 -5.76 -0.84
C GLY A 176 5.63 -5.39 -0.36
N GLY A 177 6.58 -5.46 -1.30
CA GLY A 177 7.99 -5.31 -0.98
C GLY A 177 8.45 -3.89 -0.60
N ILE A 178 7.57 -2.89 -0.67
CA ILE A 178 7.89 -1.51 -0.28
C ILE A 178 7.65 -1.30 1.21
N ALA A 179 6.49 -1.70 1.73
CA ALA A 179 6.05 -1.40 3.09
C ALA A 179 7.06 -1.79 4.20
N PRO A 180 7.65 -3.01 4.22
CA PRO A 180 8.63 -3.36 5.23
C PRO A 180 9.90 -2.50 5.20
N LYS A 181 10.30 -2.00 4.02
CA LYS A 181 11.51 -1.20 3.83
C LYS A 181 11.38 0.23 4.34
N ILE A 182 10.16 0.78 4.33
CA ILE A 182 9.86 2.16 4.74
C ILE A 182 9.11 2.22 6.07
N LEU A 183 9.15 1.15 6.84
CA LEU A 183 8.41 0.97 8.08
C LEU A 183 8.51 2.14 9.09
N PRO A 184 9.69 2.77 9.32
CA PRO A 184 9.79 3.92 10.21
C PRO A 184 8.84 5.06 9.80
N LEU A 185 8.77 5.37 8.49
CA LEU A 185 7.93 6.45 7.97
C LEU A 185 6.45 6.07 7.91
N LEU A 186 6.12 4.77 7.73
CA LEU A 186 4.74 4.31 7.82
C LEU A 186 4.13 4.60 9.19
N ARG A 187 4.91 4.48 10.28
CA ARG A 187 4.44 4.77 11.63
C ARG A 187 4.03 6.23 11.82
N ASP A 188 4.70 7.16 11.12
CA ASP A 188 4.48 8.59 11.31
C ASP A 188 3.35 9.17 10.46
N GLY A 189 3.18 8.73 9.23
CA GLY A 189 2.30 9.38 8.26
C GLY A 189 1.11 8.58 7.76
N PHE A 190 1.23 7.24 7.71
CA PHE A 190 0.22 6.36 7.13
C PHE A 190 -1.12 6.44 7.88
N PHE A 191 -1.07 6.30 9.22
CA PHE A 191 -2.27 6.27 10.04
C PHE A 191 -3.04 7.60 10.00
N THR A 192 -2.34 8.72 10.00
CA THR A 192 -2.94 10.04 9.88
C THR A 192 -3.73 10.17 8.58
N ALA A 193 -3.14 9.77 7.46
CA ALA A 193 -3.81 9.81 6.16
C ALA A 193 -4.95 8.78 6.04
N PHE A 194 -4.76 7.59 6.62
CA PHE A 194 -5.76 6.53 6.68
C PHE A 194 -7.04 7.01 7.38
N THR A 195 -6.90 7.69 8.50
CA THR A 195 -8.04 8.18 9.30
C THR A 195 -8.63 9.50 8.83
N ALA A 196 -7.98 10.21 7.90
CA ALA A 196 -8.44 11.52 7.37
C ALA A 196 -9.68 11.36 6.47
N LYS A 197 -10.78 10.84 7.01
CA LYS A 197 -12.05 10.55 6.31
C LYS A 197 -13.25 11.26 6.96
N GLY A 198 -13.03 12.48 7.46
CA GLY A 198 -14.09 13.32 8.03
C GLY A 198 -14.86 12.60 9.14
N ARG A 199 -16.17 12.51 9.03
CA ARG A 199 -17.04 11.90 10.06
C ARG A 199 -16.77 10.40 10.30
N PHE A 200 -16.07 9.71 9.40
CA PHE A 200 -15.69 8.30 9.57
C PHE A 200 -14.34 8.11 10.26
N ALA A 201 -13.61 9.19 10.57
CA ALA A 201 -12.32 9.09 11.26
C ALA A 201 -12.37 8.27 12.56
N PRO A 202 -13.38 8.40 13.45
CA PRO A 202 -13.46 7.58 14.66
C PRO A 202 -13.64 6.08 14.39
N VAL A 203 -14.34 5.71 13.31
CA VAL A 203 -14.51 4.31 12.89
C VAL A 203 -13.18 3.74 12.42
N LEU A 204 -12.50 4.47 11.53
CA LEU A 204 -11.21 4.06 10.97
C LEU A 204 -10.11 3.98 12.04
N ALA A 205 -10.12 4.88 13.04
CA ALA A 205 -9.16 4.86 14.13
C ALA A 205 -9.22 3.57 14.97
N ARG A 206 -10.35 2.86 14.98
CA ARG A 206 -10.52 1.59 15.69
C ARG A 206 -10.08 0.39 14.86
N ILE A 207 -9.87 0.53 13.56
CA ILE A 207 -9.47 -0.59 12.69
C ILE A 207 -8.00 -0.95 12.95
N PRO A 208 -7.68 -2.23 13.26
CA PRO A 208 -6.29 -2.68 13.33
C PRO A 208 -5.59 -2.56 11.99
N ILE A 209 -4.33 -2.11 12.00
CA ILE A 209 -3.49 -2.02 10.80
C ILE A 209 -2.20 -2.77 11.06
N ARG A 210 -1.87 -3.75 10.19
CA ARG A 210 -0.70 -4.60 10.31
C ARG A 210 0.08 -4.65 9.00
N VAL A 211 1.39 -4.46 9.06
CA VAL A 211 2.29 -4.66 7.92
C VAL A 211 2.77 -6.11 7.91
N ILE A 212 2.64 -6.78 6.78
CA ILE A 212 3.15 -8.13 6.57
C ILE A 212 4.66 -8.06 6.41
N ARG A 213 5.40 -8.83 7.20
CA ARG A 213 6.88 -8.91 7.18
C ARG A 213 7.40 -10.22 6.62
N ASN A 214 6.55 -11.23 6.54
CA ASN A 214 6.93 -12.56 6.06
C ASN A 214 6.77 -12.64 4.53
N ASP A 215 7.90 -12.74 3.83
CA ASP A 215 7.93 -12.85 2.37
C ASP A 215 7.34 -14.17 1.84
N SER A 216 7.14 -15.17 2.71
CA SER A 216 6.53 -16.45 2.35
C SER A 216 5.00 -16.42 2.34
N CYS A 217 4.37 -15.31 2.70
CA CYS A 217 2.91 -15.18 2.79
C CYS A 217 2.18 -15.69 1.54
N ALA A 218 2.63 -15.29 0.34
CA ALA A 218 2.03 -15.73 -0.92
C ALA A 218 2.18 -17.24 -1.16
N ILE A 219 3.32 -17.83 -0.78
CA ILE A 219 3.56 -19.29 -0.94
C ILE A 219 2.65 -20.07 0.00
N LEU A 220 2.55 -19.66 1.26
CA LEU A 220 1.65 -20.26 2.24
C LEU A 220 0.19 -20.18 1.79
N GLY A 221 -0.22 -19.02 1.27
CA GLY A 221 -1.57 -18.84 0.75
C GLY A 221 -1.89 -19.66 -0.48
N ALA A 222 -0.93 -19.80 -1.41
CA ALA A 222 -1.09 -20.68 -2.57
C ALA A 222 -1.25 -22.14 -2.14
N ALA A 223 -0.49 -22.60 -1.15
CA ALA A 223 -0.59 -23.95 -0.59
C ALA A 223 -1.96 -24.15 0.08
N ARG A 224 -2.43 -23.19 0.88
CA ARG A 224 -3.76 -23.23 1.51
C ARG A 224 -4.88 -23.31 0.47
N ALA A 225 -4.85 -22.44 -0.54
CA ALA A 225 -5.86 -22.43 -1.59
C ALA A 225 -5.89 -23.77 -2.38
N ALA A 226 -4.72 -24.34 -2.68
CA ALA A 226 -4.63 -25.65 -3.31
C ALA A 226 -5.22 -26.77 -2.43
N ALA A 227 -4.93 -26.75 -1.13
CA ALA A 227 -5.49 -27.73 -0.19
C ALA A 227 -7.03 -27.63 -0.08
N ARG A 228 -7.59 -26.40 -0.10
CA ARG A 228 -9.05 -26.18 -0.11
C ARG A 228 -9.69 -26.69 -1.39
N ALA A 229 -9.09 -26.40 -2.54
CA ALA A 229 -9.54 -26.87 -3.84
C ALA A 229 -9.56 -28.42 -3.91
N ALA A 230 -8.54 -29.07 -3.34
CA ALA A 230 -8.47 -30.54 -3.29
C ALA A 230 -9.56 -31.16 -2.42
N ARG A 231 -10.10 -30.41 -1.43
CA ARG A 231 -11.25 -30.84 -0.60
C ARG A 231 -12.60 -30.48 -1.21
N GLY A 232 -12.64 -29.92 -2.42
CA GLY A 232 -13.88 -29.46 -3.06
C GLY A 232 -14.51 -28.22 -2.40
N GLU A 233 -13.77 -27.52 -1.56
CA GLU A 233 -14.18 -26.23 -1.01
C GLU A 233 -14.01 -25.19 -2.12
N VAL A 234 -15.11 -24.51 -2.49
CA VAL A 234 -15.12 -23.53 -3.58
C VAL A 234 -14.11 -22.41 -3.27
N THR A 235 -13.05 -22.34 -4.07
CA THR A 235 -12.25 -21.14 -4.23
C THR A 235 -12.91 -20.37 -5.37
N THR A 236 -13.74 -19.38 -5.02
CA THR A 236 -14.35 -18.49 -6.03
C THR A 236 -13.30 -17.66 -6.72
#